data_7c7dfba72921c5ab69b9d2006549a1d0
#
_entry.id   7c7dfba72921c5ab69b9d2006549a1d0
#
_cell.length_a   1.000
_cell.length_b   1.000
_cell.length_c   1.000
_cell.angle_alpha   90.00
_cell.angle_beta   90.00
_cell.angle_gamma   90.00
#
_symmetry.space_group_name_H-M   'P 1'
#
loop_
_entity.id
_entity.type
_entity.pdbx_description
1 polymer ?
#
loop_
_entity_poly.entity_id
_entity_poly.type
_entity_poly.pdbx_seq_one_letter_code
_entity_poly.pdbx_strand_id
1 'polypeptide(L)'
;EEENWNMDDANQEAEEEPEDTTIRTYENAVTLYEDKQYYPDAEDVFKGAEVVVQEEDAQDIKEPLIKPLNHQVFSILEKSIPETKYSSEFLAGLMDNPALSRNVAVLGNIHHGKTLLLDMLIESTRTEPWNLSKDVRYTDTTVAEQERGISITSTPISLVLPDSRSKSHLINFLDTPGHISLTGEVTASLRICDGALICIDAVEGVMLNTERCIRQALAHGLPLAVVFTKMDRLITDLKLPPGDAYYKLVAMLEDVNTIIDACVPGAPRVNPLNGNVVFCSARHRWSFTLQSFARHYSRLHENRLPVDALARRLWGNVWFNYQTRRFEGKTADSRAPRSFVQFCLEPI
;
A
#
# COMPACT_ATOMS: atom_id res chain seq x y z
N GLU A 1 -46.83 -59.64 0.85
CA GLU A 1 -47.84 -58.88 1.62
C GLU A 1 -47.27 -57.47 1.73
N GLU A 2 -47.74 -56.67 0.77
CA GLU A 2 -47.39 -55.24 0.68
C GLU A 2 -48.47 -54.47 1.45
N GLU A 3 -48.08 -53.82 2.56
CA GLU A 3 -48.93 -52.88 3.27
C GLU A 3 -48.95 -51.55 2.52
N ASN A 4 -50.10 -51.32 1.88
CA ASN A 4 -50.48 -50.05 1.24
C ASN A 4 -50.75 -49.02 2.33
N TRP A 5 -49.87 -48.04 2.48
CA TRP A 5 -50.13 -46.86 3.28
C TRP A 5 -50.97 -45.88 2.47
N ASN A 6 -52.22 -45.69 2.92
CA ASN A 6 -53.12 -44.68 2.37
C ASN A 6 -52.67 -43.27 2.83
N MET A 7 -52.39 -42.41 1.89
CA MET A 7 -52.01 -41.00 2.11
C MET A 7 -53.20 -40.10 2.55
N ASP A 8 -54.39 -40.65 2.71
CA ASP A 8 -55.59 -39.85 3.01
C ASP A 8 -55.85 -39.67 4.53
N ASP A 9 -55.16 -40.39 5.39
CA ASP A 9 -55.36 -40.28 6.85
C ASP A 9 -54.41 -39.24 7.53
N ALA A 10 -53.51 -38.58 6.78
CA ALA A 10 -52.59 -37.62 7.34
C ALA A 10 -53.12 -36.15 7.35
N ASN A 11 -54.33 -35.93 6.86
CA ASN A 11 -54.88 -34.56 6.71
C ASN A 11 -56.03 -34.24 7.67
N GLN A 12 -56.25 -35.03 8.71
CA GLN A 12 -57.35 -34.78 9.67
C GLN A 12 -56.91 -34.42 11.09
N GLU A 13 -55.63 -34.22 11.35
CA GLU A 13 -55.13 -33.79 12.66
C GLU A 13 -54.38 -32.47 12.62
N ALA A 14 -54.99 -31.40 12.11
CA ALA A 14 -54.41 -30.07 12.20
C ALA A 14 -55.48 -28.97 12.15
N GLU A 15 -56.54 -29.11 12.92
CA GLU A 15 -57.35 -27.99 13.36
C GLU A 15 -57.36 -27.96 14.90
N GLU A 16 -56.20 -27.74 15.50
CA GLU A 16 -56.15 -27.24 16.86
C GLU A 16 -56.29 -25.71 16.77
N GLU A 17 -57.38 -25.23 17.36
CA GLU A 17 -57.62 -23.82 17.61
C GLU A 17 -56.41 -23.18 18.30
N PRO A 18 -56.07 -21.93 18.02
CA PRO A 18 -54.93 -21.27 18.68
C PRO A 18 -55.24 -21.19 20.17
N GLU A 19 -54.53 -21.98 20.96
CA GLU A 19 -54.53 -21.82 22.39
C GLU A 19 -54.10 -20.38 22.72
N ASP A 20 -54.97 -19.72 23.46
CA ASP A 20 -54.79 -18.41 24.07
C ASP A 20 -53.40 -18.35 24.73
N THR A 21 -52.43 -17.74 24.08
CA THR A 21 -51.07 -17.56 24.58
C THR A 21 -51.07 -16.53 25.69
N THR A 22 -51.71 -16.87 26.82
CA THR A 22 -51.51 -16.16 28.07
C THR A 22 -50.07 -16.34 28.47
N ILE A 23 -49.34 -15.27 28.42
CA ILE A 23 -47.94 -15.14 28.85
C ILE A 23 -47.81 -15.74 30.25
N ARG A 24 -47.27 -16.95 30.37
CA ARG A 24 -46.90 -17.54 31.64
C ARG A 24 -45.63 -16.90 32.13
N THR A 25 -45.76 -15.80 32.90
CA THR A 25 -44.66 -15.15 33.61
C THR A 25 -44.18 -16.09 34.74
N TYR A 26 -43.13 -16.86 34.46
CA TYR A 26 -42.31 -17.45 35.48
C TYR A 26 -41.21 -16.46 35.86
N GLU A 27 -41.03 -16.19 37.16
CA GLU A 27 -40.09 -15.18 37.68
C GLU A 27 -38.62 -15.37 37.23
N ASN A 28 -38.26 -16.50 36.64
CA ASN A 28 -36.91 -16.81 36.15
C ASN A 28 -36.90 -17.47 34.75
N ALA A 29 -37.96 -17.39 33.95
CA ALA A 29 -37.97 -17.94 32.60
C ALA A 29 -37.36 -16.99 31.61
N VAL A 30 -36.36 -17.43 30.87
CA VAL A 30 -35.86 -16.73 29.68
C VAL A 30 -36.93 -16.81 28.62
N THR A 31 -37.60 -15.70 28.35
CA THR A 31 -38.55 -15.58 27.23
C THR A 31 -37.80 -15.74 25.92
N LEU A 32 -38.13 -16.76 25.15
CA LEU A 32 -37.63 -16.92 23.80
C LEU A 32 -38.12 -15.77 22.92
N TYR A 33 -37.35 -15.39 21.91
CA TYR A 33 -37.67 -14.28 21.03
C TYR A 33 -39.02 -14.49 20.31
N GLU A 34 -39.36 -15.71 20.00
CA GLU A 34 -40.60 -16.12 19.35
C GLU A 34 -41.86 -15.82 20.21
N ASP A 35 -41.69 -15.75 21.53
CA ASP A 35 -42.80 -15.47 22.48
C ASP A 35 -43.04 -13.98 22.72
N LYS A 36 -42.28 -13.10 22.03
CA LYS A 36 -42.36 -11.65 22.24
C LYS A 36 -43.09 -10.97 21.07
N GLN A 37 -44.35 -10.77 21.18
CA GLN A 37 -45.10 -9.80 20.35
C GLN A 37 -45.02 -8.42 20.99
N TYR A 38 -43.98 -7.64 20.65
CA TYR A 38 -43.82 -6.32 21.25
C TYR A 38 -44.60 -5.22 20.54
N TYR A 39 -44.87 -5.37 19.27
CA TYR A 39 -45.53 -4.37 18.47
C TYR A 39 -46.53 -5.05 17.50
N PRO A 40 -47.73 -4.45 17.26
CA PRO A 40 -48.59 -4.87 16.17
C PRO A 40 -47.87 -4.70 14.85
N ASP A 41 -48.20 -5.50 13.86
CA ASP A 41 -47.63 -5.42 12.53
C ASP A 41 -47.80 -4.02 11.94
N ALA A 42 -46.82 -3.57 11.16
CA ALA A 42 -46.82 -2.22 10.59
C ALA A 42 -48.08 -1.99 9.71
N GLU A 43 -48.64 -3.03 9.09
CA GLU A 43 -49.87 -2.99 8.30
C GLU A 43 -51.11 -2.72 9.16
N ASP A 44 -51.12 -3.18 10.40
CA ASP A 44 -52.21 -2.95 11.35
C ASP A 44 -52.21 -1.55 11.90
N VAL A 45 -51.05 -0.96 12.10
CA VAL A 45 -50.87 0.39 12.66
C VAL A 45 -51.04 1.46 11.58
N PHE A 46 -50.56 1.19 10.36
CA PHE A 46 -50.55 2.14 9.25
C PHE A 46 -51.39 1.62 8.08
N LYS A 47 -52.69 1.48 8.30
CA LYS A 47 -53.65 1.00 7.28
C LYS A 47 -53.58 1.85 6.00
N GLY A 48 -53.15 1.25 4.92
CA GLY A 48 -53.05 1.90 3.60
C GLY A 48 -51.70 2.54 3.29
N ALA A 49 -50.66 2.35 4.12
CA ALA A 49 -49.28 2.70 3.81
C ALA A 49 -48.59 1.50 3.16
N GLU A 50 -47.77 1.79 2.15
CA GLU A 50 -46.87 0.77 1.58
C GLU A 50 -45.69 0.56 2.53
N VAL A 51 -45.57 -0.63 3.09
CA VAL A 51 -44.44 -0.98 3.98
C VAL A 51 -43.27 -1.45 3.13
N VAL A 52 -42.23 -0.66 3.07
CA VAL A 52 -40.97 -1.03 2.42
C VAL A 52 -39.99 -1.52 3.48
N VAL A 53 -39.73 -2.82 3.48
CA VAL A 53 -38.72 -3.45 4.35
C VAL A 53 -37.36 -3.25 3.67
N GLN A 54 -36.39 -2.69 4.40
CA GLN A 54 -35.02 -2.59 3.89
C GLN A 54 -34.39 -3.98 3.82
N GLU A 55 -33.47 -4.20 2.89
CA GLU A 55 -32.81 -5.52 2.73
C GLU A 55 -32.13 -5.99 4.03
N GLU A 56 -31.64 -5.06 4.86
CA GLU A 56 -31.04 -5.34 6.16
C GLU A 56 -32.05 -5.94 7.15
N ASP A 57 -33.32 -5.52 7.09
CA ASP A 57 -34.41 -6.02 7.95
C ASP A 57 -34.95 -7.39 7.48
N ALA A 58 -34.67 -7.75 6.22
CA ALA A 58 -35.08 -9.02 5.62
C ALA A 58 -34.08 -10.16 5.85
N GLN A 59 -32.95 -9.90 6.54
CA GLN A 59 -31.94 -10.93 6.81
C GLN A 59 -32.39 -11.84 7.96
N ASP A 60 -32.30 -13.18 7.75
CA ASP A 60 -32.52 -14.15 8.81
C ASP A 60 -31.51 -13.95 9.94
N ILE A 61 -31.96 -14.02 11.20
CA ILE A 61 -31.12 -13.92 12.41
C ILE A 61 -29.95 -14.92 12.39
N LYS A 62 -30.07 -16.01 11.66
CA LYS A 62 -29.01 -17.02 11.48
C LYS A 62 -27.93 -16.59 10.47
N GLU A 63 -28.21 -15.62 9.62
CA GLU A 63 -27.21 -15.11 8.69
C GLU A 63 -26.34 -14.06 9.40
N PRO A 64 -25.00 -14.16 9.31
CA PRO A 64 -24.12 -13.14 9.88
C PRO A 64 -24.34 -11.82 9.13
N LEU A 65 -24.50 -10.71 9.87
CA LEU A 65 -24.63 -9.35 9.32
C LEU A 65 -23.49 -8.99 8.36
N ILE A 66 -22.31 -9.53 8.62
CA ILE A 66 -21.13 -9.41 7.77
C ILE A 66 -20.84 -10.79 7.19
N LYS A 67 -21.08 -10.97 5.89
CA LYS A 67 -20.71 -12.21 5.21
C LYS A 67 -19.19 -12.36 5.23
N PRO A 68 -18.65 -13.50 5.69
CA PRO A 68 -17.22 -13.70 5.66
C PRO A 68 -16.71 -13.64 4.23
N LEU A 69 -15.63 -12.89 3.99
CA LEU A 69 -14.98 -12.84 2.69
C LEU A 69 -14.57 -14.25 2.28
N ASN A 70 -14.86 -14.57 1.02
CA ASN A 70 -14.57 -15.88 0.50
C ASN A 70 -13.06 -15.99 0.24
N HIS A 71 -12.34 -16.84 0.97
CA HIS A 71 -10.89 -17.08 0.83
C HIS A 71 -10.46 -17.47 -0.59
N GLN A 72 -11.40 -17.90 -1.43
CA GLN A 72 -11.11 -18.31 -2.81
C GLN A 72 -10.65 -17.18 -3.73
N VAL A 73 -10.90 -15.91 -3.38
CA VAL A 73 -10.52 -14.76 -4.23
C VAL A 73 -9.00 -14.68 -4.36
N PHE A 74 -8.24 -14.89 -3.27
CA PHE A 74 -6.79 -14.83 -3.30
C PHE A 74 -6.18 -15.98 -4.10
N SER A 75 -6.63 -17.21 -3.91
CA SER A 75 -6.14 -18.38 -4.66
C SER A 75 -6.41 -18.29 -6.17
N ILE A 76 -7.51 -17.64 -6.58
CA ILE A 76 -7.81 -17.38 -7.99
C ILE A 76 -6.87 -16.32 -8.55
N LEU A 77 -6.54 -15.29 -7.79
CA LEU A 77 -5.64 -14.23 -8.19
C LEU A 77 -4.20 -14.72 -8.33
N GLU A 78 -3.74 -15.52 -7.39
CA GLU A 78 -2.41 -16.14 -7.45
C GLU A 78 -2.25 -17.02 -8.70
N LYS A 79 -3.26 -17.77 -9.07
CA LYS A 79 -3.27 -18.57 -10.32
C LYS A 79 -3.32 -17.74 -11.60
N SER A 80 -3.78 -16.49 -11.54
CA SER A 80 -3.90 -15.60 -12.70
C SER A 80 -2.71 -14.65 -12.88
N ILE A 81 -1.73 -14.68 -11.96
CA ILE A 81 -0.53 -13.85 -12.02
C ILE A 81 0.42 -14.39 -13.10
N PRO A 82 0.93 -13.54 -14.02
CA PRO A 82 1.89 -13.94 -15.02
C PRO A 82 3.17 -14.53 -14.42
N GLU A 83 3.84 -15.41 -15.16
CA GLU A 83 5.08 -16.04 -14.73
C GLU A 83 6.21 -15.02 -14.51
N THR A 84 7.17 -15.41 -13.67
CA THR A 84 8.37 -14.61 -13.42
C THR A 84 9.34 -14.68 -14.60
N LYS A 85 10.07 -13.60 -14.86
CA LYS A 85 11.14 -13.56 -15.88
C LYS A 85 12.33 -14.45 -15.57
N TYR A 86 12.41 -14.97 -14.35
CA TYR A 86 13.51 -15.80 -13.87
C TYR A 86 12.99 -17.12 -13.29
N SER A 87 13.79 -18.16 -13.38
CA SER A 87 13.47 -19.46 -12.82
C SER A 87 13.73 -19.53 -11.32
N SER A 88 13.06 -20.45 -10.62
CA SER A 88 13.32 -20.73 -9.20
C SER A 88 14.75 -21.20 -8.93
N GLU A 89 15.35 -21.94 -9.88
CA GLU A 89 16.75 -22.37 -9.80
C GLU A 89 17.73 -21.19 -9.82
N PHE A 90 17.48 -20.19 -10.68
CA PHE A 90 18.27 -18.97 -10.73
C PHE A 90 18.18 -18.18 -9.42
N LEU A 91 16.98 -18.08 -8.84
CA LEU A 91 16.77 -17.45 -7.55
C LEU A 91 17.53 -18.19 -6.43
N ALA A 92 17.45 -19.52 -6.41
CA ALA A 92 18.20 -20.33 -5.45
C ALA A 92 19.72 -20.15 -5.59
N GLY A 93 20.24 -20.10 -6.82
CA GLY A 93 21.65 -19.83 -7.07
C GLY A 93 22.13 -18.45 -6.63
N LEU A 94 21.25 -17.43 -6.60
CA LEU A 94 21.58 -16.13 -6.04
C LEU A 94 21.69 -16.15 -4.50
N MET A 95 20.97 -17.05 -3.82
CA MET A 95 21.03 -17.20 -2.36
C MET A 95 22.39 -17.70 -1.88
N ASP A 96 23.10 -18.48 -2.70
CA ASP A 96 24.42 -18.99 -2.36
C ASP A 96 25.47 -17.88 -2.23
N ASN A 97 25.18 -16.68 -2.76
CA ASN A 97 26.08 -15.54 -2.69
C ASN A 97 25.52 -14.42 -1.81
N PRO A 98 25.91 -14.33 -0.52
CA PRO A 98 25.41 -13.30 0.40
C PRO A 98 25.66 -11.86 -0.06
N ALA A 99 26.65 -11.62 -0.93
CA ALA A 99 26.91 -10.29 -1.48
C ALA A 99 25.81 -9.82 -2.45
N LEU A 100 25.06 -10.75 -3.02
CA LEU A 100 23.96 -10.47 -3.97
C LEU A 100 22.58 -10.49 -3.33
N SER A 101 22.48 -10.93 -2.07
CA SER A 101 21.22 -11.02 -1.33
C SER A 101 21.14 -9.92 -0.26
N ARG A 102 19.96 -9.29 -0.12
CA ARG A 102 19.68 -8.29 0.92
C ARG A 102 18.24 -8.39 1.40
N ASN A 103 18.06 -8.24 2.70
CA ASN A 103 16.75 -8.16 3.35
C ASN A 103 16.41 -6.70 3.64
N VAL A 104 15.28 -6.22 3.15
CA VAL A 104 14.89 -4.81 3.23
C VAL A 104 13.48 -4.70 3.82
N ALA A 105 13.35 -4.00 4.96
CA ALA A 105 12.06 -3.68 5.51
C ALA A 105 11.45 -2.46 4.81
N VAL A 106 10.20 -2.55 4.39
CA VAL A 106 9.43 -1.43 3.83
C VAL A 106 8.59 -0.82 4.94
N LEU A 107 8.91 0.40 5.32
CA LEU A 107 8.38 1.10 6.48
C LEU A 107 7.62 2.36 6.07
N GLY A 108 6.76 2.86 6.93
CA GLY A 108 6.04 4.12 6.72
C GLY A 108 4.66 4.09 7.36
N ASN A 109 3.98 5.23 7.35
CA ASN A 109 2.66 5.39 7.91
C ASN A 109 1.60 4.58 7.13
N ILE A 110 0.42 4.43 7.73
CA ILE A 110 -0.74 3.83 7.07
C ILE A 110 -1.05 4.59 5.77
N HIS A 111 -1.45 3.89 4.72
CA HIS A 111 -1.77 4.44 3.40
C HIS A 111 -0.63 5.21 2.68
N HIS A 112 0.60 5.19 3.15
CA HIS A 112 1.75 5.79 2.46
C HIS A 112 2.23 5.00 1.23
N GLY A 113 1.49 4.00 0.79
CA GLY A 113 1.74 3.29 -0.49
C GLY A 113 2.85 2.26 -0.45
N LYS A 114 3.18 1.68 0.71
CA LYS A 114 4.16 0.60 0.89
C LYS A 114 3.85 -0.61 0.00
N THR A 115 2.69 -1.20 0.20
CA THR A 115 2.19 -2.36 -0.55
C THR A 115 2.07 -2.07 -2.06
N LEU A 116 1.58 -0.89 -2.45
CA LEU A 116 1.50 -0.49 -3.86
C LEU A 116 2.88 -0.32 -4.51
N LEU A 117 3.88 0.13 -3.76
CA LEU A 117 5.26 0.17 -4.23
C LEU A 117 5.78 -1.24 -4.52
N LEU A 118 5.51 -2.19 -3.62
CA LEU A 118 5.88 -3.59 -3.81
C LEU A 118 5.15 -4.22 -4.99
N ASP A 119 3.86 -3.97 -5.16
CA ASP A 119 3.08 -4.44 -6.32
C ASP A 119 3.69 -3.96 -7.64
N MET A 120 4.12 -2.70 -7.71
CA MET A 120 4.82 -2.15 -8.88
C MET A 120 6.17 -2.87 -9.14
N LEU A 121 6.92 -3.18 -8.09
CA LEU A 121 8.18 -3.92 -8.21
C LEU A 121 7.93 -5.37 -8.64
N ILE A 122 6.91 -6.03 -8.09
CA ILE A 122 6.49 -7.38 -8.47
C ILE A 122 6.13 -7.42 -9.95
N GLU A 123 5.32 -6.46 -10.42
CA GLU A 123 4.94 -6.35 -11.82
C GLU A 123 6.17 -6.26 -12.73
N SER A 124 7.19 -5.51 -12.36
CA SER A 124 8.42 -5.36 -13.14
C SER A 124 9.19 -6.67 -13.34
N THR A 125 8.99 -7.64 -12.44
CA THR A 125 9.62 -8.97 -12.49
C THR A 125 8.81 -10.00 -13.28
N ARG A 126 7.59 -9.69 -13.70
CA ARG A 126 6.71 -10.60 -14.45
C ARG A 126 6.90 -10.47 -15.95
N THR A 127 6.60 -11.55 -16.68
CA THR A 127 6.71 -11.60 -18.14
C THR A 127 5.75 -10.66 -18.84
N GLU A 128 4.54 -10.56 -18.30
CA GLU A 128 3.49 -9.69 -18.80
C GLU A 128 3.09 -8.64 -17.76
N PRO A 129 2.65 -7.44 -18.19
CA PRO A 129 2.20 -6.42 -17.26
C PRO A 129 0.93 -6.88 -16.54
N TRP A 130 0.94 -6.73 -15.24
CA TRP A 130 -0.20 -7.02 -14.39
C TRP A 130 -1.18 -5.86 -14.40
N ASN A 131 -2.48 -6.16 -14.40
CA ASN A 131 -3.50 -5.13 -14.36
C ASN A 131 -3.75 -4.67 -12.91
N LEU A 132 -3.06 -3.59 -12.50
CA LEU A 132 -3.22 -2.95 -11.18
C LEU A 132 -4.60 -2.32 -10.96
N SER A 133 -5.48 -2.28 -11.98
CA SER A 133 -6.84 -1.75 -11.82
C SER A 133 -7.76 -2.67 -11.01
N LYS A 134 -7.35 -3.91 -10.78
CA LYS A 134 -7.96 -4.78 -9.78
C LYS A 134 -7.23 -4.47 -8.47
N ASP A 135 -7.94 -4.10 -7.43
CA ASP A 135 -7.42 -3.76 -6.09
C ASP A 135 -6.74 -4.95 -5.38
N VAL A 136 -5.86 -5.63 -6.08
CA VAL A 136 -5.12 -6.78 -5.60
C VAL A 136 -3.81 -6.31 -5.03
N ARG A 137 -3.70 -6.38 -3.73
CA ARG A 137 -2.44 -6.19 -3.02
C ARG A 137 -1.82 -7.56 -2.81
N TYR A 138 -0.69 -7.82 -3.48
CA TYR A 138 -0.05 -9.12 -3.46
C TYR A 138 0.36 -9.56 -2.05
N THR A 139 0.79 -8.63 -1.22
CA THR A 139 1.27 -8.91 0.15
C THR A 139 0.16 -9.00 1.19
N ASP A 140 -1.06 -8.52 0.90
CA ASP A 140 -2.20 -8.62 1.80
C ASP A 140 -2.84 -10.03 1.66
N THR A 141 -2.27 -11.01 2.37
CA THR A 141 -2.61 -12.43 2.22
C THR A 141 -3.77 -12.89 3.10
N THR A 142 -4.06 -12.17 4.17
CA THR A 142 -5.12 -12.54 5.11
C THR A 142 -6.45 -11.88 4.75
N VAL A 143 -7.55 -12.56 5.09
CA VAL A 143 -8.91 -12.03 4.87
C VAL A 143 -9.10 -10.69 5.56
N ALA A 144 -8.61 -10.57 6.80
CA ALA A 144 -8.74 -9.35 7.59
C ALA A 144 -7.98 -8.16 6.96
N GLU A 145 -6.86 -8.41 6.27
CA GLU A 145 -6.12 -7.39 5.52
C GLU A 145 -6.89 -6.94 4.28
N GLN A 146 -7.47 -7.89 3.56
CA GLN A 146 -8.26 -7.62 2.35
C GLN A 146 -9.54 -6.84 2.66
N GLU A 147 -10.28 -7.23 3.70
CA GLU A 147 -11.50 -6.54 4.15
C GLU A 147 -11.22 -5.09 4.57
N ARG A 148 -10.17 -4.90 5.35
CA ARG A 148 -9.83 -3.59 5.93
C ARG A 148 -8.99 -2.72 5.00
N GLY A 149 -8.39 -3.30 3.97
CA GLY A 149 -7.47 -2.63 3.06
C GLY A 149 -6.21 -2.11 3.75
N ILE A 150 -5.76 -2.76 4.83
CA ILE A 150 -4.55 -2.44 5.58
C ILE A 150 -3.76 -3.70 5.86
N SER A 151 -2.44 -3.63 5.73
CA SER A 151 -1.55 -4.72 6.12
C SER A 151 -1.51 -4.86 7.64
N ILE A 152 -1.70 -6.08 8.16
CA ILE A 152 -1.73 -6.40 9.59
C ILE A 152 -0.47 -7.15 9.99
N THR A 153 -0.04 -8.10 9.16
CA THR A 153 1.14 -8.93 9.38
C THR A 153 2.29 -8.49 8.47
N SER A 154 3.51 -8.82 8.84
CA SER A 154 4.67 -8.58 8.00
C SER A 154 4.83 -9.70 6.99
N THR A 155 4.65 -9.41 5.71
CA THR A 155 4.71 -10.39 4.63
C THR A 155 6.01 -10.28 3.85
N PRO A 156 6.82 -11.37 3.79
CA PRO A 156 8.05 -11.39 3.00
C PRO A 156 7.78 -11.66 1.51
N ILE A 157 8.56 -11.01 0.64
CA ILE A 157 8.58 -11.30 -0.79
C ILE A 157 9.99 -11.22 -1.33
N SER A 158 10.39 -12.20 -2.14
CA SER A 158 11.70 -12.27 -2.78
C SER A 158 11.61 -11.85 -4.24
N LEU A 159 12.37 -10.82 -4.62
CA LEU A 159 12.40 -10.30 -5.98
C LEU A 159 13.84 -10.29 -6.52
N VAL A 160 14.00 -10.65 -7.78
CA VAL A 160 15.28 -10.48 -8.50
C VAL A 160 15.23 -9.19 -9.29
N LEU A 161 16.02 -8.21 -8.88
CA LEU A 161 16.06 -6.90 -9.50
C LEU A 161 17.45 -6.60 -10.09
N PRO A 162 17.51 -6.00 -11.28
CA PRO A 162 18.77 -5.61 -11.87
C PRO A 162 19.32 -4.32 -11.24
N ASP A 163 20.61 -4.30 -10.97
CA ASP A 163 21.35 -3.09 -10.62
C ASP A 163 21.53 -2.16 -11.84
N SER A 164 22.06 -0.99 -11.59
CA SER A 164 22.42 0.00 -12.59
C SER A 164 23.39 -0.50 -13.66
N ARG A 165 24.12 -1.58 -13.39
CA ARG A 165 25.04 -2.30 -14.27
C ARG A 165 24.42 -3.56 -14.90
N SER A 166 23.11 -3.75 -14.77
CA SER A 166 22.37 -4.93 -15.20
C SER A 166 22.78 -6.24 -14.49
N LYS A 167 23.43 -6.12 -13.31
CA LYS A 167 23.72 -7.26 -12.44
C LYS A 167 22.49 -7.58 -11.61
N SER A 168 22.07 -8.84 -11.59
CA SER A 168 20.93 -9.30 -10.82
C SER A 168 21.26 -9.40 -9.34
N HIS A 169 20.37 -8.88 -8.51
CA HIS A 169 20.42 -8.98 -7.06
C HIS A 169 19.11 -9.58 -6.54
N LEU A 170 19.22 -10.44 -5.54
CA LEU A 170 18.09 -10.96 -4.81
C LEU A 170 17.78 -10.00 -3.65
N ILE A 171 16.58 -9.44 -3.66
CA ILE A 171 16.14 -8.56 -2.59
C ILE A 171 14.88 -9.14 -1.96
N ASN A 172 14.99 -9.50 -0.69
CA ASN A 172 13.88 -9.94 0.12
C ASN A 172 13.25 -8.73 0.79
N PHE A 173 12.11 -8.30 0.30
CA PHE A 173 11.34 -7.24 0.92
C PHE A 173 10.43 -7.81 2.00
N LEU A 174 10.35 -7.10 3.12
CA LEU A 174 9.34 -7.33 4.14
C LEU A 174 8.35 -6.16 4.09
N ASP A 175 7.14 -6.43 3.61
CA ASP A 175 6.05 -5.44 3.72
C ASP A 175 5.57 -5.39 5.17
N THR A 176 5.67 -4.23 5.80
CA THR A 176 5.32 -4.08 7.21
C THR A 176 4.03 -3.29 7.39
N PRO A 177 3.25 -3.58 8.44
CA PRO A 177 2.04 -2.82 8.73
C PRO A 177 2.35 -1.34 9.01
N GLY A 178 1.48 -0.46 8.52
CA GLY A 178 1.61 0.98 8.70
C GLY A 178 0.86 1.54 9.91
N HIS A 179 0.06 0.73 10.59
CA HIS A 179 -0.72 1.18 11.73
C HIS A 179 0.10 1.18 13.01
N ILE A 180 -0.06 2.23 13.84
CA ILE A 180 0.74 2.43 15.04
C ILE A 180 0.58 1.32 16.07
N SER A 181 -0.60 0.69 16.16
CA SER A 181 -0.86 -0.43 17.07
C SER A 181 -0.08 -1.70 16.73
N LEU A 182 0.40 -1.84 15.48
CA LEU A 182 1.09 -3.02 14.99
C LEU A 182 2.62 -2.86 14.97
N THR A 183 3.13 -1.99 15.84
CA THR A 183 4.58 -1.69 15.94
C THR A 183 5.42 -2.92 16.29
N GLY A 184 4.85 -3.93 16.96
CA GLY A 184 5.54 -5.18 17.27
C GLY A 184 6.04 -5.90 16.02
N GLU A 185 5.20 -5.97 14.97
CA GLU A 185 5.54 -6.54 13.66
C GLU A 185 6.68 -5.78 13.00
N VAL A 186 6.63 -4.44 13.04
CA VAL A 186 7.68 -3.58 12.51
C VAL A 186 9.02 -3.84 13.22
N THR A 187 9.00 -3.92 14.54
CA THR A 187 10.21 -4.18 15.34
C THR A 187 10.79 -5.57 15.06
N ALA A 188 9.95 -6.59 14.90
CA ALA A 188 10.38 -7.93 14.54
C ALA A 188 11.05 -7.95 13.15
N SER A 189 10.44 -7.30 12.17
CA SER A 189 10.97 -7.19 10.80
C SER A 189 12.32 -6.46 10.74
N LEU A 190 12.50 -5.38 11.51
CA LEU A 190 13.76 -4.63 11.54
C LEU A 190 14.94 -5.44 12.08
N ARG A 191 14.69 -6.45 12.93
CA ARG A 191 15.77 -7.29 13.50
C ARG A 191 16.39 -8.26 12.50
N ILE A 192 15.69 -8.57 11.41
CA ILE A 192 16.14 -9.53 10.39
C ILE A 192 16.55 -8.86 9.09
N CYS A 193 16.43 -7.53 8.99
CA CYS A 193 16.72 -6.77 7.79
C CYS A 193 18.12 -6.16 7.79
N ASP A 194 18.67 -6.00 6.58
CA ASP A 194 19.96 -5.34 6.31
C ASP A 194 19.81 -3.84 6.04
N GLY A 195 18.59 -3.38 5.77
CA GLY A 195 18.28 -1.99 5.47
C GLY A 195 16.80 -1.68 5.58
N ALA A 196 16.47 -0.39 5.62
CA ALA A 196 15.11 0.09 5.72
C ALA A 196 14.77 1.08 4.60
N LEU A 197 13.62 0.85 3.97
CA LEU A 197 13.03 1.68 2.93
C LEU A 197 11.86 2.45 3.53
N ILE A 198 11.99 3.75 3.70
CA ILE A 198 10.98 4.61 4.32
C ILE A 198 10.07 5.20 3.25
N CYS A 199 8.80 4.81 3.22
CA CYS A 199 7.80 5.35 2.32
C CYS A 199 7.11 6.57 2.95
N ILE A 200 7.16 7.70 2.25
CA ILE A 200 6.56 8.98 2.66
C ILE A 200 5.61 9.43 1.56
N ASP A 201 4.35 9.66 1.89
CA ASP A 201 3.39 10.27 0.96
C ASP A 201 3.78 11.72 0.69
N ALA A 202 3.93 12.08 -0.58
CA ALA A 202 4.32 13.43 -0.99
C ALA A 202 3.30 14.51 -0.60
N VAL A 203 2.03 14.13 -0.39
CA VAL A 203 0.96 15.03 0.04
C VAL A 203 0.95 15.21 1.56
N GLU A 204 0.97 14.10 2.31
CA GLU A 204 0.86 14.12 3.77
C GLU A 204 2.18 14.50 4.46
N GLY A 205 3.31 14.10 3.87
CA GLY A 205 4.63 14.38 4.42
C GLY A 205 5.05 13.41 5.54
N VAL A 206 5.94 13.88 6.41
CA VAL A 206 6.47 13.09 7.52
C VAL A 206 5.47 13.07 8.68
N MET A 207 4.90 11.89 8.94
CA MET A 207 3.94 11.67 10.02
C MET A 207 4.63 11.12 11.26
N LEU A 208 3.96 11.20 12.42
CA LEU A 208 4.50 10.71 13.70
C LEU A 208 4.93 9.24 13.64
N ASN A 209 4.14 8.39 12.96
CA ASN A 209 4.52 6.98 12.81
C ASN A 209 5.73 6.80 11.89
N THR A 210 5.88 7.64 10.86
CA THR A 210 7.08 7.66 10.00
C THR A 210 8.32 8.03 10.81
N GLU A 211 8.24 9.06 11.65
CA GLU A 211 9.30 9.44 12.59
C GLU A 211 9.68 8.27 13.50
N ARG A 212 8.70 7.58 14.07
CA ARG A 212 8.91 6.41 14.92
C ARG A 212 9.64 5.29 14.18
N CYS A 213 9.23 4.99 12.95
CA CYS A 213 9.89 3.99 12.10
C CYS A 213 11.35 4.36 11.83
N ILE A 214 11.63 5.63 11.52
CA ILE A 214 13.01 6.14 11.31
C ILE A 214 13.84 5.94 12.58
N ARG A 215 13.33 6.34 13.75
CA ARG A 215 14.00 6.17 15.05
C ARG A 215 14.31 4.71 15.35
N GLN A 216 13.38 3.81 15.12
CA GLN A 216 13.57 2.37 15.32
C GLN A 216 14.62 1.80 14.37
N ALA A 217 14.55 2.12 13.07
CA ALA A 217 15.54 1.65 12.11
C ALA A 217 16.95 2.13 12.45
N LEU A 218 17.11 3.38 12.87
CA LEU A 218 18.40 3.93 13.33
C LEU A 218 18.88 3.28 14.62
N ALA A 219 17.99 2.96 15.57
CA ALA A 219 18.35 2.25 16.80
C ALA A 219 18.89 0.83 16.52
N HIS A 220 18.46 0.20 15.42
CA HIS A 220 19.01 -1.06 14.94
C HIS A 220 20.26 -0.89 14.05
N GLY A 221 20.73 0.35 13.82
CA GLY A 221 21.89 0.62 12.98
C GLY A 221 21.68 0.38 11.49
N LEU A 222 20.44 0.36 11.02
CA LEU A 222 20.11 0.06 9.62
C LEU A 222 20.34 1.28 8.73
N PRO A 223 20.92 1.10 7.54
CA PRO A 223 20.97 2.15 6.52
C PRO A 223 19.55 2.46 6.01
N LEU A 224 19.31 3.76 5.77
CA LEU A 224 18.01 4.26 5.35
C LEU A 224 18.02 4.68 3.87
N ALA A 225 16.95 4.32 3.17
CA ALA A 225 16.57 4.92 1.89
C ALA A 225 15.14 5.46 2.00
N VAL A 226 14.86 6.58 1.35
CA VAL A 226 13.56 7.25 1.37
C VAL A 226 12.89 7.15 0.01
N VAL A 227 11.61 6.81 0.01
CA VAL A 227 10.75 6.84 -1.19
C VAL A 227 9.64 7.85 -0.98
N PHE A 228 9.65 8.91 -1.77
CA PHE A 228 8.49 9.78 -1.90
C PHE A 228 7.47 9.13 -2.81
N THR A 229 6.39 8.66 -2.23
CA THR A 229 5.28 7.98 -2.92
C THR A 229 4.21 8.96 -3.33
N LYS A 230 3.35 8.55 -4.26
CA LYS A 230 2.18 9.33 -4.72
C LYS A 230 2.54 10.74 -5.21
N MET A 231 3.66 10.86 -5.91
CA MET A 231 4.11 12.15 -6.45
C MET A 231 3.09 12.80 -7.39
N ASP A 232 2.29 12.00 -8.09
CA ASP A 232 1.18 12.43 -8.94
C ASP A 232 0.16 13.30 -8.21
N ARG A 233 -0.11 13.01 -6.93
CA ARG A 233 -1.09 13.74 -6.12
C ARG A 233 -0.68 15.18 -5.80
N LEU A 234 0.60 15.52 -5.90
CA LEU A 234 1.05 16.92 -5.79
C LEU A 234 0.44 17.78 -6.90
N ILE A 235 0.27 17.18 -8.09
CA ILE A 235 -0.24 17.86 -9.27
C ILE A 235 -1.76 17.67 -9.39
N THR A 236 -2.25 16.44 -9.24
CA THR A 236 -3.67 16.10 -9.44
C THR A 236 -4.56 16.61 -8.32
N ASP A 237 -4.17 16.38 -7.07
CA ASP A 237 -5.00 16.67 -5.88
C ASP A 237 -4.71 18.07 -5.33
N LEU A 238 -3.44 18.37 -5.05
CA LEU A 238 -3.04 19.67 -4.49
C LEU A 238 -2.92 20.78 -5.53
N LYS A 239 -2.79 20.43 -6.82
CA LYS A 239 -2.63 21.38 -7.93
C LYS A 239 -1.53 22.41 -7.65
N LEU A 240 -0.43 21.96 -7.03
CA LEU A 240 0.67 22.84 -6.69
C LEU A 240 1.44 23.24 -7.95
N PRO A 241 1.87 24.52 -8.02
CA PRO A 241 2.86 24.91 -9.01
C PRO A 241 4.12 24.04 -8.88
N PRO A 242 4.79 23.67 -9.97
CA PRO A 242 5.96 22.78 -9.92
C PRO A 242 7.09 23.30 -9.01
N GLY A 243 7.26 24.63 -8.91
CA GLY A 243 8.20 25.26 -7.99
C GLY A 243 7.88 24.98 -6.52
N ASP A 244 6.60 25.07 -6.14
CA ASP A 244 6.13 24.86 -4.77
C ASP A 244 6.18 23.36 -4.41
N ALA A 245 5.88 22.48 -5.37
CA ALA A 245 6.04 21.04 -5.23
C ALA A 245 7.50 20.68 -4.90
N TYR A 246 8.48 21.31 -5.57
CA TYR A 246 9.90 21.13 -5.27
C TYR A 246 10.24 21.56 -3.83
N TYR A 247 9.76 22.74 -3.40
CA TYR A 247 10.01 23.19 -2.02
C TYR A 247 9.40 22.29 -0.97
N LYS A 248 8.23 21.74 -1.24
CA LYS A 248 7.60 20.77 -0.37
C LYS A 248 8.44 19.51 -0.21
N LEU A 249 8.99 18.98 -1.32
CA LEU A 249 9.90 17.83 -1.28
C LEU A 249 11.17 18.13 -0.49
N VAL A 250 11.74 19.34 -0.65
CA VAL A 250 12.91 19.77 0.12
C VAL A 250 12.59 19.86 1.61
N ALA A 251 11.45 20.45 1.98
CA ALA A 251 11.04 20.56 3.37
C ALA A 251 10.87 19.18 4.03
N MET A 252 10.17 18.24 3.37
CA MET A 252 10.02 16.87 3.88
C MET A 252 11.37 16.15 4.04
N LEU A 253 12.32 16.40 3.15
CA LEU A 253 13.66 15.83 3.24
C LEU A 253 14.43 16.40 4.42
N GLU A 254 14.30 17.70 4.68
CA GLU A 254 14.91 18.35 5.86
C GLU A 254 14.27 17.84 7.17
N ASP A 255 12.95 17.60 7.20
CA ASP A 255 12.27 16.98 8.34
C ASP A 255 12.87 15.61 8.65
N VAL A 256 13.03 14.74 7.62
CA VAL A 256 13.68 13.43 7.77
C VAL A 256 15.11 13.58 8.31
N ASN A 257 15.90 14.48 7.76
CA ASN A 257 17.27 14.71 8.19
C ASN A 257 17.35 15.26 9.62
N THR A 258 16.40 16.10 10.01
CA THR A 258 16.29 16.59 11.39
C THR A 258 16.04 15.45 12.38
N ILE A 259 15.18 14.49 12.02
CA ILE A 259 14.94 13.30 12.84
C ILE A 259 16.21 12.44 12.93
N ILE A 260 16.91 12.25 11.81
CA ILE A 260 18.17 11.48 11.77
C ILE A 260 19.22 12.12 12.65
N ASP A 261 19.44 13.44 12.51
CA ASP A 261 20.43 14.20 13.30
C ASP A 261 20.10 14.18 14.80
N ALA A 262 18.81 14.18 15.16
CA ALA A 262 18.36 14.09 16.55
C ALA A 262 18.57 12.69 17.16
N CYS A 263 18.52 11.63 16.34
CA CYS A 263 18.73 10.25 16.81
C CYS A 263 20.21 9.88 16.88
N VAL A 264 20.95 10.19 15.82
CA VAL A 264 22.36 9.82 15.66
C VAL A 264 23.13 11.04 15.13
N PRO A 265 23.68 11.87 16.02
CA PRO A 265 24.43 13.04 15.61
C PRO A 265 25.62 12.66 14.70
N GLY A 266 25.71 13.29 13.53
CA GLY A 266 26.77 13.01 12.55
C GLY A 266 26.52 11.81 11.63
N ALA A 267 25.34 11.21 11.67
CA ALA A 267 24.93 10.19 10.70
C ALA A 267 24.89 10.75 9.27
N PRO A 268 25.09 9.91 8.25
CA PRO A 268 24.99 10.36 6.86
C PRO A 268 23.56 10.81 6.55
N ARG A 269 23.44 12.06 6.10
CA ARG A 269 22.15 12.63 5.73
C ARG A 269 21.59 11.98 4.47
N VAL A 270 20.28 11.84 4.44
CA VAL A 270 19.54 11.43 3.25
C VAL A 270 19.53 12.58 2.26
N ASN A 271 20.00 12.32 1.03
CA ASN A 271 20.07 13.32 -0.04
C ASN A 271 19.87 12.65 -1.39
N PRO A 272 19.02 13.18 -2.27
CA PRO A 272 18.82 12.65 -3.62
C PRO A 272 20.11 12.48 -4.42
N LEU A 273 21.13 13.33 -4.15
CA LEU A 273 22.45 13.24 -4.80
C LEU A 273 23.23 11.98 -4.42
N ASN A 274 22.97 11.43 -3.24
CA ASN A 274 23.61 10.21 -2.76
C ASN A 274 22.94 8.94 -3.31
N GLY A 275 21.82 9.08 -4.02
CA GLY A 275 21.07 7.94 -4.58
C GLY A 275 20.21 7.18 -3.56
N ASN A 276 20.06 7.70 -2.34
CA ASN A 276 19.23 7.13 -1.27
C ASN A 276 17.84 7.75 -1.16
N VAL A 277 17.40 8.49 -2.19
CA VAL A 277 16.06 9.04 -2.33
C VAL A 277 15.47 8.64 -3.67
N VAL A 278 14.26 8.12 -3.65
CA VAL A 278 13.48 7.70 -4.81
C VAL A 278 12.21 8.53 -4.90
N PHE A 279 11.84 8.96 -6.08
CA PHE A 279 10.58 9.59 -6.40
C PHE A 279 9.69 8.58 -7.12
N CYS A 280 8.45 8.38 -6.66
CA CYS A 280 7.60 7.30 -7.14
C CYS A 280 6.14 7.71 -7.26
N SER A 281 5.50 7.23 -8.33
CA SER A 281 4.06 7.11 -8.45
C SER A 281 3.72 5.67 -8.84
N ALA A 282 3.34 4.86 -7.89
CA ALA A 282 2.96 3.46 -8.14
C ALA A 282 1.70 3.39 -9.02
N ARG A 283 0.77 4.34 -8.89
CA ARG A 283 -0.44 4.41 -9.72
C ARG A 283 -0.12 4.58 -11.21
N HIS A 284 0.89 5.40 -11.52
CA HIS A 284 1.33 5.65 -12.89
C HIS A 284 2.53 4.80 -13.30
N ARG A 285 2.95 3.84 -12.44
CA ARG A 285 3.98 2.83 -12.71
C ARG A 285 5.35 3.42 -13.06
N TRP A 286 5.74 4.49 -12.38
CA TRP A 286 7.07 5.04 -12.54
C TRP A 286 7.74 5.30 -11.20
N SER A 287 9.02 5.10 -11.18
CA SER A 287 9.91 5.49 -10.10
C SER A 287 11.26 5.86 -10.66
N PHE A 288 11.91 6.85 -10.05
CA PHE A 288 13.25 7.24 -10.45
C PHE A 288 14.07 7.78 -9.29
N THR A 289 15.39 7.62 -9.41
CA THR A 289 16.38 8.37 -8.68
C THR A 289 16.98 9.43 -9.61
N LEU A 290 17.67 10.44 -9.10
CA LEU A 290 18.34 11.42 -9.97
C LEU A 290 19.33 10.77 -10.93
N GLN A 291 20.00 9.71 -10.48
CA GLN A 291 20.95 8.97 -11.31
C GLN A 291 20.25 8.18 -12.43
N SER A 292 19.14 7.50 -12.12
CA SER A 292 18.38 6.78 -13.15
C SER A 292 17.76 7.74 -14.18
N PHE A 293 17.29 8.88 -13.71
CA PHE A 293 16.73 9.92 -14.55
C PHE A 293 17.80 10.55 -15.46
N ALA A 294 18.97 10.91 -14.92
CA ALA A 294 20.10 11.41 -15.68
C ALA A 294 20.60 10.39 -16.73
N ARG A 295 20.54 9.09 -16.40
CA ARG A 295 20.88 8.02 -17.34
C ARG A 295 19.88 7.92 -18.47
N HIS A 296 18.57 8.10 -18.18
CA HIS A 296 17.54 8.16 -19.20
C HIS A 296 17.77 9.33 -20.17
N TYR A 297 18.04 10.53 -19.65
CA TYR A 297 18.39 11.68 -20.46
C TYR A 297 19.67 11.45 -21.30
N SER A 298 20.70 10.86 -20.71
CA SER A 298 21.93 10.56 -21.45
C SER A 298 21.66 9.62 -22.63
N ARG A 299 20.81 8.60 -22.45
CA ARG A 299 20.41 7.69 -23.53
C ARG A 299 19.65 8.40 -24.65
N LEU A 300 18.75 9.31 -24.32
CA LEU A 300 18.01 10.12 -25.30
C LEU A 300 18.95 11.01 -26.13
N HIS A 301 20.09 11.43 -25.55
CA HIS A 301 21.10 12.25 -26.21
C HIS A 301 22.33 11.45 -26.66
N GLU A 302 22.13 10.22 -27.12
CA GLU A 302 23.18 9.36 -27.68
C GLU A 302 24.39 9.15 -26.74
N ASN A 303 24.16 9.11 -25.43
CA ASN A 303 25.18 8.99 -24.38
C ASN A 303 26.25 10.09 -24.37
N ARG A 304 25.96 11.27 -24.93
CA ARG A 304 26.89 12.43 -24.94
C ARG A 304 26.95 13.15 -23.59
N LEU A 305 25.96 12.96 -22.71
CA LEU A 305 25.88 13.63 -21.42
C LEU A 305 26.48 12.73 -20.33
N PRO A 306 27.43 13.24 -19.52
CA PRO A 306 27.97 12.50 -18.39
C PRO A 306 26.90 12.38 -17.28
N VAL A 307 26.50 11.14 -16.99
CA VAL A 307 25.38 10.81 -16.10
C VAL A 307 25.56 11.43 -14.70
N ASP A 308 26.73 11.22 -14.08
CA ASP A 308 26.99 11.69 -12.72
C ASP A 308 27.04 13.21 -12.62
N ALA A 309 27.58 13.87 -13.64
CA ALA A 309 27.61 15.33 -13.68
C ALA A 309 26.22 15.94 -13.89
N LEU A 310 25.37 15.29 -14.68
CA LEU A 310 23.99 15.70 -14.86
C LEU A 310 23.17 15.45 -13.59
N ALA A 311 23.25 14.27 -12.98
CA ALA A 311 22.55 13.94 -11.75
C ALA A 311 22.79 14.95 -10.62
N ARG A 312 24.07 15.37 -10.45
CA ARG A 312 24.43 16.40 -9.46
C ARG A 312 23.83 17.77 -9.73
N ARG A 313 23.47 18.07 -10.96
CA ARG A 313 22.89 19.34 -11.38
C ARG A 313 21.37 19.35 -11.42
N LEU A 314 20.74 18.18 -11.24
CA LEU A 314 19.27 18.10 -11.20
C LEU A 314 18.69 18.45 -9.82
N TRP A 315 19.47 18.53 -8.75
CA TRP A 315 18.97 18.85 -7.41
C TRP A 315 19.73 20.04 -6.78
N GLY A 316 18.99 20.83 -6.03
CA GLY A 316 19.54 21.99 -5.33
C GLY A 316 19.25 23.32 -6.05
N ASN A 317 20.05 24.32 -5.70
CA ASN A 317 19.94 25.67 -6.27
C ASN A 317 20.71 25.76 -7.59
N VAL A 318 20.21 25.08 -8.59
CA VAL A 318 20.79 25.03 -9.94
C VAL A 318 19.71 25.37 -10.96
N TRP A 319 20.06 26.23 -11.92
CA TRP A 319 19.20 26.67 -13.00
C TRP A 319 19.87 26.36 -14.35
N PHE A 320 19.07 26.10 -15.36
CA PHE A 320 19.58 25.91 -16.71
C PHE A 320 19.36 27.17 -17.55
N ASN A 321 20.44 27.71 -18.05
CA ASN A 321 20.40 28.87 -18.96
C ASN A 321 20.33 28.37 -20.42
N TYR A 322 19.22 28.65 -21.11
CA TYR A 322 19.01 28.23 -22.49
C TYR A 322 19.92 28.96 -23.50
N GLN A 323 20.31 30.22 -23.20
CA GLN A 323 21.16 31.00 -24.09
C GLN A 323 22.58 30.47 -24.11
N THR A 324 23.13 30.21 -22.92
CA THR A 324 24.50 29.71 -22.77
C THR A 324 24.56 28.19 -22.84
N ARG A 325 23.40 27.49 -22.75
CA ARG A 325 23.27 26.03 -22.65
C ARG A 325 24.09 25.45 -21.49
N ARG A 326 24.15 26.14 -20.35
CA ARG A 326 24.92 25.76 -19.18
C ARG A 326 24.04 25.79 -17.93
N PHE A 327 24.42 24.96 -16.97
CA PHE A 327 23.85 24.99 -15.63
C PHE A 327 24.60 26.04 -14.80
N GLU A 328 23.84 26.89 -14.13
CA GLU A 328 24.35 28.00 -13.32
C GLU A 328 23.84 27.90 -11.88
N GLY A 329 24.67 28.27 -10.90
CA GLY A 329 24.30 28.26 -9.47
C GLY A 329 23.57 29.52 -9.01
N LYS A 330 23.45 30.52 -9.88
CA LYS A 330 22.67 31.75 -9.68
C LYS A 330 21.95 32.09 -10.96
N THR A 331 20.70 32.56 -10.87
CA THR A 331 19.97 33.06 -12.02
C THR A 331 19.83 34.56 -11.92
N ALA A 332 19.90 35.23 -13.06
CA ALA A 332 19.57 36.63 -13.18
C ALA A 332 18.06 36.90 -13.14
N ASP A 333 17.27 35.87 -13.45
CA ASP A 333 15.81 35.92 -13.42
C ASP A 333 15.27 35.19 -12.22
N SER A 334 14.64 35.91 -11.28
CA SER A 334 14.06 35.32 -10.04
C SER A 334 12.88 34.38 -10.31
N ARG A 335 12.33 34.35 -11.53
CA ARG A 335 11.22 33.50 -11.94
C ARG A 335 11.66 32.24 -12.69
N ALA A 336 12.94 32.08 -13.00
CA ALA A 336 13.43 30.91 -13.71
C ALA A 336 13.19 29.64 -12.89
N PRO A 337 12.62 28.57 -13.47
CA PRO A 337 12.44 27.31 -12.77
C PRO A 337 13.78 26.64 -12.46
N ARG A 338 13.89 25.96 -11.32
CA ARG A 338 15.07 25.15 -10.98
C ARG A 338 15.21 23.97 -11.94
N SER A 339 16.42 23.47 -12.07
CA SER A 339 16.72 22.33 -12.94
C SER A 339 15.86 21.09 -12.62
N PHE A 340 15.60 20.76 -11.35
CA PHE A 340 14.73 19.66 -10.98
C PHE A 340 13.28 19.87 -11.45
N VAL A 341 12.77 21.08 -11.30
CA VAL A 341 11.43 21.43 -11.77
C VAL A 341 11.35 21.28 -13.29
N GLN A 342 12.27 21.88 -14.01
CA GLN A 342 12.28 21.95 -15.45
C GLN A 342 12.51 20.62 -16.16
N PHE A 343 13.43 19.79 -15.62
CA PHE A 343 13.81 18.53 -16.26
C PHE A 343 13.08 17.31 -15.70
N CYS A 344 12.63 17.35 -14.43
CA CYS A 344 11.98 16.21 -13.80
C CYS A 344 10.47 16.42 -13.60
N LEU A 345 10.02 17.53 -12.99
CA LEU A 345 8.61 17.71 -12.65
C LEU A 345 7.73 18.15 -13.80
N GLU A 346 8.20 19.06 -14.67
CA GLU A 346 7.42 19.53 -15.81
C GLU A 346 7.18 18.46 -16.89
N PRO A 347 8.14 17.54 -17.19
CA PRO A 347 7.92 16.49 -18.17
C PRO A 347 7.06 15.32 -17.68
N ILE A 348 6.88 15.11 -16.35
CA ILE A 348 6.05 14.08 -15.74
C ILE A 348 4.59 14.55 -15.65
#